data_22db6a7b4dc96e3dbf229e0c33e58dc2
#
_entry.id   22db6a7b4dc96e3dbf229e0c33e58dc2
#
_cell.length_a   1.000
_cell.length_b   1.000
_cell.length_c   1.000
_cell.angle_alpha   90.00
_cell.angle_beta   90.00
_cell.angle_gamma   90.00
#
_symmetry.space_group_name_H-M   'P 1'
#
loop_
_entity.id
_entity.type
_entity.pdbx_description
1 polymer ?
#
loop_
_entity_poly.entity_id
_entity_poly.type
_entity_poly.pdbx_seq_one_letter_code
_entity_poly.pdbx_strand_id
1 'polypeptide(L)'
;MGEQAVEDIAEKPIEKPGANTAYRVLYDGQCEICQACVSWLKALDHENKTVCLLISPEVLAVVDARLNLDECLRQLHVVTPEGEIHVGWDAVACLARLFPTTWLIGALGRRFPFRNAGHLLYGFVAKNRYSLSKCRGGACRVVTPEAVRRQARLGAFWSCYTLGFFIRLPLVIWAGIKAALQRTSIFARTYHKRLDLLDGKLTILFLNGLLPNTVPLLFGELFTTVLYDGIAIDPGSPKMRRSLARHLRQVKPKITKVVATHAHEEHVGNLNWLSELTGAPVYVSEMTARFLTPFKKLPWVRATIIGQPPNLAQPYSLLGETIDTESAYLQMIPTPGHCDDHITLYDPKEKVLLAGDAFMGSYFATPNPDVDSRKWLVSLERLMELDIETLVEGHGHIHTMRADIPDFPGVVIREDPKVAISQKLAYMRWLREQIEAGFQEGLPVRVIEASLFSMGKAYFMGELRHGRMHPASEPRSLFSH
;
A
#
# COMPACT_ATOMS: atom_id res chain seq x y z
N MET A 1 -16.45 -41.17 -15.25
CA MET A 1 -15.79 -39.86 -15.34
C MET A 1 -16.17 -39.03 -14.10
N GLY A 2 -15.75 -39.46 -12.93
CA GLY A 2 -16.14 -38.89 -11.62
C GLY A 2 -15.06 -38.98 -10.53
N GLU A 3 -13.89 -39.49 -10.84
CA GLU A 3 -12.81 -39.67 -9.84
C GLU A 3 -11.60 -38.78 -10.04
N GLN A 4 -11.48 -38.06 -11.15
CA GLN A 4 -10.32 -37.18 -11.41
C GLN A 4 -10.45 -35.73 -10.93
N ALA A 5 -11.61 -35.32 -10.39
CA ALA A 5 -11.83 -33.95 -9.91
C ALA A 5 -11.53 -33.77 -8.41
N VAL A 6 -11.15 -34.82 -7.69
CA VAL A 6 -10.85 -34.76 -6.24
C VAL A 6 -9.35 -34.77 -5.96
N GLU A 7 -8.51 -35.16 -6.94
CA GLU A 7 -7.05 -35.25 -6.76
C GLU A 7 -6.27 -33.95 -6.91
N ASP A 8 -6.83 -32.90 -7.49
CA ASP A 8 -6.12 -31.61 -7.71
C ASP A 8 -6.14 -30.66 -6.51
N ILE A 9 -6.67 -31.07 -5.35
CA ILE A 9 -6.65 -30.29 -4.10
C ILE A 9 -5.65 -30.85 -3.08
N ALA A 10 -5.10 -32.02 -3.34
CA ALA A 10 -4.10 -32.66 -2.48
C ALA A 10 -2.73 -32.54 -3.15
N GLU A 11 -1.77 -32.06 -2.36
CA GLU A 11 -0.34 -32.16 -2.60
C GLU A 11 0.34 -31.03 -3.38
N LYS A 12 0.36 -29.83 -2.78
CA LYS A 12 1.67 -29.17 -2.66
C LYS A 12 2.31 -29.64 -1.36
N PRO A 13 3.58 -30.11 -1.40
CA PRO A 13 4.29 -30.50 -0.16
C PRO A 13 4.22 -29.31 0.79
N ILE A 14 3.96 -29.58 2.07
CA ILE A 14 4.07 -28.59 3.14
C ILE A 14 5.55 -28.21 3.18
N GLU A 15 5.93 -27.24 2.35
CA GLU A 15 7.18 -26.51 2.58
C GLU A 15 7.06 -25.99 4.01
N LYS A 16 8.02 -26.37 4.84
CA LYS A 16 8.10 -25.87 6.22
C LYS A 16 7.96 -24.35 6.14
N PRO A 17 6.89 -23.74 6.66
CA PRO A 17 6.77 -22.29 6.62
C PRO A 17 8.02 -21.75 7.29
N GLY A 18 8.72 -20.86 6.64
CA GLY A 18 9.84 -20.15 7.23
C GLY A 18 9.40 -19.62 8.60
N ALA A 19 10.18 -19.92 9.62
CA ALA A 19 9.93 -19.75 11.02
C ALA A 19 8.85 -18.73 11.41
N ASN A 20 7.79 -19.21 12.03
CA ASN A 20 7.01 -18.56 13.12
C ASN A 20 6.52 -17.10 12.96
N THR A 21 6.25 -16.61 11.78
CA THR A 21 5.81 -15.21 11.63
C THR A 21 4.30 -15.04 11.34
N ALA A 22 3.58 -16.12 11.03
CA ALA A 22 2.16 -16.04 10.65
C ALA A 22 1.23 -16.66 11.71
N TYR A 23 0.02 -16.11 11.81
CA TYR A 23 -1.06 -16.67 12.62
C TYR A 23 -1.60 -17.95 11.94
N ARG A 24 -1.58 -19.07 12.62
CA ARG A 24 -2.07 -20.35 12.12
C ARG A 24 -3.52 -20.54 12.52
N VAL A 25 -4.42 -20.59 11.54
CA VAL A 25 -5.88 -20.65 11.72
C VAL A 25 -6.35 -22.06 11.39
N LEU A 26 -6.82 -22.79 12.39
CA LEU A 26 -7.30 -24.16 12.24
C LEU A 26 -8.80 -24.17 11.98
N TYR A 27 -9.24 -24.77 10.86
CA TYR A 27 -10.64 -24.78 10.47
C TYR A 27 -11.14 -26.15 10.01
N ASP A 28 -12.44 -26.37 10.25
CA ASP A 28 -13.15 -27.57 9.82
C ASP A 28 -13.52 -27.49 8.34
N GLY A 29 -12.92 -28.35 7.52
CA GLY A 29 -13.14 -28.41 6.09
C GLY A 29 -14.51 -28.94 5.68
N GLN A 30 -15.27 -29.57 6.59
CA GLN A 30 -16.64 -30.08 6.32
C GLN A 30 -17.72 -29.05 6.66
N CYS A 31 -17.35 -27.95 7.30
CA CYS A 31 -18.26 -26.89 7.75
C CYS A 31 -18.32 -25.74 6.74
N GLU A 32 -19.43 -25.57 6.04
CA GLU A 32 -19.61 -24.48 5.06
C GLU A 32 -19.40 -23.09 5.67
N ILE A 33 -19.88 -22.85 6.90
CA ILE A 33 -19.67 -21.60 7.60
C ILE A 33 -18.17 -21.37 7.86
N CYS A 34 -17.44 -22.43 8.24
CA CYS A 34 -16.03 -22.36 8.49
C CYS A 34 -15.24 -22.04 7.21
N GLN A 35 -15.59 -22.71 6.09
CA GLN A 35 -15.01 -22.42 4.78
C GLN A 35 -15.30 -20.99 4.33
N ALA A 36 -16.53 -20.51 4.51
CA ALA A 36 -16.91 -19.13 4.22
C ALA A 36 -16.09 -18.12 5.07
N CYS A 37 -15.92 -18.40 6.37
CA CYS A 37 -15.12 -17.56 7.25
C CYS A 37 -13.64 -17.53 6.83
N VAL A 38 -13.08 -18.66 6.43
CA VAL A 38 -11.70 -18.73 5.91
C VAL A 38 -11.56 -17.97 4.60
N SER A 39 -12.53 -18.09 3.69
CA SER A 39 -12.53 -17.32 2.44
C SER A 39 -12.62 -15.82 2.70
N TRP A 40 -13.41 -15.40 3.70
CA TRP A 40 -13.47 -14.02 4.19
C TRP A 40 -12.12 -13.55 4.75
N LEU A 41 -11.52 -14.39 5.58
CA LEU A 41 -10.22 -14.11 6.18
C LEU A 41 -9.16 -13.91 5.11
N LYS A 42 -9.08 -14.83 4.14
CA LYS A 42 -8.17 -14.72 2.99
C LYS A 42 -8.42 -13.46 2.14
N ALA A 43 -9.69 -13.06 1.98
CA ALA A 43 -10.04 -11.83 1.26
C ALA A 43 -9.61 -10.55 2.00
N LEU A 44 -9.46 -10.60 3.33
CA LEU A 44 -9.02 -9.47 4.16
C LEU A 44 -7.50 -9.45 4.36
N ASP A 45 -6.86 -10.60 4.22
CA ASP A 45 -5.43 -10.80 4.53
C ASP A 45 -4.54 -10.55 3.31
N HIS A 46 -4.39 -9.28 2.96
CA HIS A 46 -3.53 -8.87 1.84
C HIS A 46 -2.03 -8.92 2.17
N GLU A 47 -1.69 -9.03 3.45
CA GLU A 47 -0.30 -9.04 3.92
C GLU A 47 0.18 -10.45 4.27
N ASN A 48 -0.61 -11.49 3.95
CA ASN A 48 -0.32 -12.89 4.26
C ASN A 48 0.05 -13.14 5.74
N LYS A 49 -0.62 -12.43 6.65
CA LYS A 49 -0.44 -12.57 8.11
C LYS A 49 -0.99 -13.88 8.66
N THR A 50 -1.85 -14.57 7.91
CA THR A 50 -2.53 -15.78 8.36
C THR A 50 -2.28 -16.96 7.43
N VAL A 51 -2.11 -18.14 8.02
CA VAL A 51 -2.07 -19.43 7.32
C VAL A 51 -3.26 -20.26 7.79
N CYS A 52 -4.19 -20.55 6.87
CA CYS A 52 -5.37 -21.35 7.16
C CYS A 52 -5.06 -22.83 6.89
N LEU A 53 -5.20 -23.66 7.93
CA LEU A 53 -4.88 -25.07 7.91
C LEU A 53 -6.14 -25.91 8.18
N LEU A 54 -6.34 -26.94 7.36
CA LEU A 54 -7.37 -27.95 7.60
C LEU A 54 -7.04 -28.75 8.86
N ILE A 55 -8.04 -28.97 9.70
CA ILE A 55 -7.88 -29.78 10.89
C ILE A 55 -7.70 -31.24 10.51
N SER A 56 -6.53 -31.79 10.83
CA SER A 56 -6.24 -33.24 10.78
C SER A 56 -5.27 -33.59 11.91
N PRO A 57 -5.21 -34.86 12.34
CA PRO A 57 -4.25 -35.26 13.39
C PRO A 57 -2.80 -34.92 13.05
N GLU A 58 -2.41 -35.07 11.78
CA GLU A 58 -1.06 -34.78 11.28
C GLU A 58 -0.75 -33.29 11.35
N VAL A 59 -1.70 -32.45 10.95
CA VAL A 59 -1.55 -30.97 11.00
C VAL A 59 -1.46 -30.49 12.44
N LEU A 60 -2.30 -31.01 13.34
CA LEU A 60 -2.28 -30.63 14.75
C LEU A 60 -0.95 -30.98 15.42
N ALA A 61 -0.41 -32.18 15.15
CA ALA A 61 0.86 -32.61 15.71
C ALA A 61 2.04 -31.71 15.27
N VAL A 62 1.99 -31.14 14.07
CA VAL A 62 3.02 -30.22 13.54
C VAL A 62 2.82 -28.79 14.06
N VAL A 63 1.56 -28.35 14.23
CA VAL A 63 1.25 -26.97 14.61
C VAL A 63 1.56 -26.74 16.09
N ASP A 64 1.02 -27.55 16.98
CA ASP A 64 1.27 -27.47 18.42
C ASP A 64 0.76 -28.72 19.14
N ALA A 65 1.61 -29.35 19.94
CA ALA A 65 1.28 -30.58 20.68
C ALA A 65 0.17 -30.41 21.76
N ARG A 66 -0.18 -29.19 22.12
CA ARG A 66 -1.27 -28.85 23.06
C ARG A 66 -2.65 -28.91 22.42
N LEU A 67 -2.74 -28.98 21.08
CA LEU A 67 -4.01 -29.00 20.36
C LEU A 67 -4.66 -30.38 20.41
N ASN A 68 -5.97 -30.40 20.65
CA ASN A 68 -6.79 -31.58 20.67
C ASN A 68 -7.74 -31.61 19.49
N LEU A 69 -7.85 -32.74 18.77
CA LEU A 69 -8.66 -32.86 17.58
C LEU A 69 -10.15 -32.54 17.82
N ASP A 70 -10.73 -33.10 18.89
CA ASP A 70 -12.15 -32.90 19.21
C ASP A 70 -12.46 -31.47 19.59
N GLU A 71 -11.56 -30.80 20.28
CA GLU A 71 -11.68 -29.38 20.64
C GLU A 71 -11.56 -28.47 19.41
N CYS A 72 -10.57 -28.73 18.55
CA CYS A 72 -10.37 -27.99 17.31
C CYS A 72 -11.58 -28.15 16.36
N LEU A 73 -12.17 -29.35 16.30
CA LEU A 73 -13.41 -29.59 15.54
C LEU A 73 -14.63 -28.91 16.17
N ARG A 74 -14.66 -28.59 17.45
CA ARG A 74 -15.78 -27.89 18.10
C ARG A 74 -15.71 -26.38 17.96
N GLN A 75 -14.54 -25.81 17.99
CA GLN A 75 -14.32 -24.37 18.03
C GLN A 75 -13.13 -23.94 17.16
N LEU A 76 -13.15 -22.70 16.70
CA LEU A 76 -12.02 -22.09 15.99
C LEU A 76 -10.80 -22.01 16.93
N HIS A 77 -9.65 -22.45 16.43
CA HIS A 77 -8.36 -22.29 17.10
C HIS A 77 -7.42 -21.45 16.24
N VAL A 78 -6.71 -20.54 16.89
CA VAL A 78 -5.68 -19.70 16.27
C VAL A 78 -4.44 -19.77 17.14
N VAL A 79 -3.33 -20.13 16.52
CA VAL A 79 -2.01 -20.12 17.15
C VAL A 79 -1.24 -18.92 16.64
N THR A 80 -0.83 -18.03 17.55
CA THR A 80 -0.08 -16.80 17.18
C THR A 80 1.36 -17.13 16.83
N PRO A 81 2.11 -16.22 16.21
CA PRO A 81 3.54 -16.39 15.98
C PRO A 81 4.34 -16.67 17.26
N GLU A 82 3.90 -16.11 18.40
CA GLU A 82 4.52 -16.27 19.72
C GLU A 82 4.14 -17.60 20.40
N GLY A 83 3.26 -18.42 19.76
CA GLY A 83 2.82 -19.71 20.28
C GLY A 83 1.65 -19.61 21.28
N GLU A 84 0.95 -18.47 21.37
CA GLU A 84 -0.29 -18.38 22.15
C GLU A 84 -1.45 -19.02 21.39
N ILE A 85 -2.29 -19.78 22.09
CA ILE A 85 -3.49 -20.41 21.51
C ILE A 85 -4.73 -19.63 21.94
N HIS A 86 -5.43 -19.07 20.98
CA HIS A 86 -6.74 -18.44 21.17
C HIS A 86 -7.85 -19.35 20.65
N VAL A 87 -8.98 -19.43 21.38
CA VAL A 87 -10.09 -20.35 21.09
C VAL A 87 -11.41 -19.62 20.99
N GLY A 88 -12.28 -20.05 20.08
CA GLY A 88 -13.64 -19.57 19.96
C GLY A 88 -13.72 -18.07 19.66
N TRP A 89 -14.46 -17.32 20.47
CA TRP A 89 -14.58 -15.87 20.29
C TRP A 89 -13.26 -15.13 20.47
N ASP A 90 -12.42 -15.55 21.40
CA ASP A 90 -11.10 -14.93 21.60
C ASP A 90 -10.21 -15.11 20.37
N ALA A 91 -10.33 -16.24 19.63
CA ALA A 91 -9.69 -16.43 18.35
C ALA A 91 -10.21 -15.49 17.26
N VAL A 92 -11.55 -15.32 17.18
CA VAL A 92 -12.19 -14.35 16.28
C VAL A 92 -11.72 -12.93 16.58
N ALA A 93 -11.72 -12.53 17.84
CA ALA A 93 -11.27 -11.20 18.26
C ALA A 93 -9.78 -10.97 18.03
N CYS A 94 -8.97 -12.03 18.15
CA CYS A 94 -7.55 -12.01 17.82
C CYS A 94 -7.34 -11.73 16.33
N LEU A 95 -7.96 -12.50 15.44
CA LEU A 95 -7.90 -12.31 13.99
C LEU A 95 -8.44 -10.95 13.56
N ALA A 96 -9.57 -10.52 14.14
CA ALA A 96 -10.17 -9.24 13.80
C ALA A 96 -9.25 -8.04 14.07
N ARG A 97 -8.28 -8.15 14.98
CA ARG A 97 -7.30 -7.09 15.25
C ARG A 97 -6.21 -6.97 14.19
N LEU A 98 -6.01 -7.99 13.38
CA LEU A 98 -4.96 -8.00 12.36
C LEU A 98 -5.29 -7.06 11.18
N PHE A 99 -6.59 -6.80 10.97
CA PHE A 99 -7.04 -6.07 9.80
C PHE A 99 -7.65 -4.72 10.17
N PRO A 100 -7.28 -3.64 9.48
CA PRO A 100 -7.78 -2.29 9.78
C PRO A 100 -9.30 -2.18 9.83
N THR A 101 -9.99 -2.95 8.97
CA THR A 101 -11.46 -2.93 8.83
C THR A 101 -12.20 -3.59 9.99
N THR A 102 -11.60 -4.57 10.62
CA THR A 102 -12.21 -5.34 11.73
C THR A 102 -11.54 -5.04 13.07
N TRP A 103 -10.49 -4.21 13.08
CA TRP A 103 -9.69 -3.91 14.27
C TRP A 103 -10.54 -3.49 15.47
N LEU A 104 -11.55 -2.63 15.26
CA LEU A 104 -12.41 -2.14 16.33
C LEU A 104 -13.24 -3.28 16.94
N ILE A 105 -13.74 -4.22 16.12
CA ILE A 105 -14.45 -5.41 16.59
C ILE A 105 -13.53 -6.26 17.46
N GLY A 106 -12.29 -6.47 17.01
CA GLY A 106 -11.29 -7.20 17.77
C GLY A 106 -10.85 -6.50 19.05
N ALA A 107 -10.73 -5.17 19.04
CA ALA A 107 -10.34 -4.40 20.21
C ALA A 107 -11.44 -4.35 21.28
N LEU A 108 -12.68 -4.12 20.89
CA LEU A 108 -13.85 -4.12 21.79
C LEU A 108 -14.21 -5.54 22.20
N GLY A 109 -14.14 -6.52 21.29
CA GLY A 109 -14.49 -7.91 21.52
C GLY A 109 -13.68 -8.61 22.60
N ARG A 110 -12.55 -8.05 23.02
CA ARG A 110 -11.72 -8.55 24.14
C ARG A 110 -12.05 -7.89 25.48
N ARG A 111 -12.97 -6.91 25.52
CA ARG A 111 -13.31 -6.13 26.72
C ARG A 111 -14.74 -6.40 27.17
N PHE A 112 -14.97 -6.38 28.51
CA PHE A 112 -16.30 -6.40 29.07
C PHE A 112 -17.09 -5.13 28.66
N PRO A 113 -18.40 -5.20 28.33
CA PRO A 113 -19.27 -6.40 28.28
C PRO A 113 -19.21 -7.15 26.92
N PHE A 114 -18.52 -6.61 25.90
CA PHE A 114 -18.54 -7.14 24.52
C PHE A 114 -17.93 -8.54 24.41
N ARG A 115 -16.93 -8.85 25.25
CA ARG A 115 -16.32 -10.18 25.28
C ARG A 115 -17.35 -11.25 25.63
N ASN A 116 -18.16 -11.01 26.66
CA ASN A 116 -19.19 -11.95 27.11
C ASN A 116 -20.27 -12.13 26.04
N ALA A 117 -20.74 -11.03 25.45
CA ALA A 117 -21.70 -11.06 24.36
C ALA A 117 -21.14 -11.84 23.14
N GLY A 118 -19.87 -11.63 22.83
CA GLY A 118 -19.18 -12.34 21.77
C GLY A 118 -19.08 -13.84 22.01
N HIS A 119 -18.74 -14.27 23.23
CA HIS A 119 -18.74 -15.69 23.60
C HIS A 119 -20.12 -16.34 23.48
N LEU A 120 -21.17 -15.65 23.90
CA LEU A 120 -22.54 -16.15 23.76
C LEU A 120 -22.93 -16.31 22.28
N LEU A 121 -22.71 -15.27 21.47
CA LEU A 121 -23.02 -15.29 20.04
C LEU A 121 -22.21 -16.38 19.32
N TYR A 122 -20.91 -16.44 19.56
CA TYR A 122 -20.03 -17.43 18.98
C TYR A 122 -20.46 -18.85 19.37
N GLY A 123 -20.73 -19.09 20.66
CA GLY A 123 -21.19 -20.38 21.16
C GLY A 123 -22.49 -20.84 20.51
N PHE A 124 -23.45 -19.91 20.30
CA PHE A 124 -24.68 -20.20 19.57
C PHE A 124 -24.40 -20.62 18.11
N VAL A 125 -23.56 -19.87 17.39
CA VAL A 125 -23.21 -20.18 16.00
C VAL A 125 -22.44 -21.49 15.91
N ALA A 126 -21.42 -21.69 16.76
CA ALA A 126 -20.61 -22.90 16.77
C ALA A 126 -21.42 -24.16 17.05
N LYS A 127 -22.38 -24.09 18.00
CA LYS A 127 -23.28 -25.20 18.33
C LYS A 127 -24.25 -25.53 17.18
N ASN A 128 -24.68 -24.52 16.44
CA ASN A 128 -25.70 -24.68 15.40
C ASN A 128 -25.16 -24.61 13.98
N ARG A 129 -23.83 -24.58 13.77
CA ARG A 129 -23.21 -24.32 12.47
C ARG A 129 -23.62 -25.26 11.36
N TYR A 130 -23.82 -26.56 11.66
CA TYR A 130 -24.27 -27.55 10.68
C TYR A 130 -25.77 -27.47 10.38
N SER A 131 -26.59 -26.94 11.30
CA SER A 131 -28.03 -26.70 11.07
C SER A 131 -28.30 -25.34 10.45
N LEU A 132 -27.40 -24.36 10.64
CA LEU A 132 -27.45 -23.05 10.00
C LEU A 132 -26.91 -23.12 8.57
N SER A 133 -25.98 -24.02 8.27
CA SER A 133 -25.62 -24.37 6.90
C SER A 133 -26.82 -25.07 6.27
N LYS A 134 -27.18 -24.67 5.04
CA LYS A 134 -28.40 -25.13 4.34
C LYS A 134 -28.41 -26.62 3.96
N CYS A 135 -27.71 -27.47 4.69
CA CYS A 135 -27.73 -28.92 4.54
C CYS A 135 -29.02 -29.49 5.12
N ARG A 136 -30.15 -29.33 4.40
CA ARG A 136 -31.38 -30.04 4.70
C ARG A 136 -31.39 -31.33 3.89
N GLY A 137 -31.38 -32.49 4.56
CA GLY A 137 -31.71 -33.79 3.96
C GLY A 137 -30.51 -34.54 3.37
N GLY A 138 -29.31 -34.46 3.94
CA GLY A 138 -28.21 -35.39 3.58
C GLY A 138 -27.50 -35.13 2.25
N ALA A 139 -27.97 -34.20 1.45
CA ALA A 139 -27.30 -33.72 0.24
C ALA A 139 -26.91 -32.27 0.46
N CYS A 140 -25.68 -32.01 0.93
CA CYS A 140 -25.10 -30.70 0.83
C CYS A 140 -25.08 -30.31 -0.65
N ARG A 141 -25.73 -29.20 -1.03
CA ARG A 141 -25.42 -28.56 -2.30
C ARG A 141 -23.94 -28.23 -2.23
N VAL A 142 -23.18 -28.84 -3.11
CA VAL A 142 -21.77 -28.52 -3.30
C VAL A 142 -21.74 -27.03 -3.69
N VAL A 143 -21.51 -26.17 -2.73
CA VAL A 143 -21.29 -24.75 -3.01
C VAL A 143 -19.92 -24.73 -3.66
N THR A 144 -19.86 -24.39 -4.94
CA THR A 144 -18.60 -24.37 -5.66
C THR A 144 -17.63 -23.42 -4.93
N PRO A 145 -16.33 -23.74 -4.90
CA PRO A 145 -15.33 -22.86 -4.30
C PRO A 145 -15.41 -21.42 -4.84
N GLU A 146 -15.86 -21.23 -6.07
CA GLU A 146 -16.09 -19.93 -6.70
C GLU A 146 -17.26 -19.16 -6.07
N ALA A 147 -18.38 -19.83 -5.79
CA ALA A 147 -19.53 -19.19 -5.12
C ALA A 147 -19.17 -18.75 -3.69
N VAL A 148 -18.35 -19.52 -2.97
CA VAL A 148 -17.85 -19.17 -1.65
C VAL A 148 -16.90 -17.98 -1.74
N ARG A 149 -15.97 -17.99 -2.68
CA ARG A 149 -15.04 -16.86 -2.92
C ARG A 149 -15.81 -15.60 -3.30
N ARG A 150 -16.81 -15.70 -4.18
CA ARG A 150 -17.64 -14.56 -4.57
C ARG A 150 -18.42 -13.99 -3.38
N GLN A 151 -19.05 -14.82 -2.55
CA GLN A 151 -19.74 -14.35 -1.34
C GLN A 151 -18.78 -13.73 -0.33
N ALA A 152 -17.60 -14.31 -0.15
CA ALA A 152 -16.57 -13.77 0.76
C ALA A 152 -16.10 -12.39 0.30
N ARG A 153 -15.84 -12.20 -1.00
CA ARG A 153 -15.42 -10.90 -1.56
C ARG A 153 -16.54 -9.86 -1.47
N LEU A 154 -17.79 -10.23 -1.78
CA LEU A 154 -18.94 -9.34 -1.61
C LEU A 154 -19.14 -8.94 -0.14
N GLY A 155 -19.00 -9.88 0.76
CA GLY A 155 -19.12 -9.60 2.18
C GLY A 155 -17.96 -8.76 2.71
N ALA A 156 -16.73 -9.01 2.29
CA ALA A 156 -15.57 -8.16 2.58
C ALA A 156 -15.82 -6.73 2.07
N PHE A 157 -16.32 -6.58 0.84
CA PHE A 157 -16.70 -5.28 0.28
C PHE A 157 -17.71 -4.55 1.17
N TRP A 158 -18.83 -5.17 1.52
CA TRP A 158 -19.87 -4.52 2.33
C TRP A 158 -19.40 -4.20 3.75
N SER A 159 -18.68 -5.12 4.38
CA SER A 159 -18.11 -4.86 5.72
C SER A 159 -17.14 -3.71 5.68
N CYS A 160 -16.33 -3.70 4.67
CA CYS A 160 -15.38 -2.66 4.43
C CYS A 160 -16.07 -1.32 4.10
N TYR A 161 -17.02 -1.28 3.22
CA TYR A 161 -17.70 -0.07 2.80
C TYR A 161 -18.49 0.60 3.94
N THR A 162 -19.26 -0.19 4.68
CA THR A 162 -20.14 0.34 5.75
C THR A 162 -19.37 0.58 7.04
N LEU A 163 -18.66 -0.41 7.53
CA LEU A 163 -17.94 -0.30 8.81
C LEU A 163 -16.71 0.61 8.68
N GLY A 164 -15.99 0.51 7.55
CA GLY A 164 -14.85 1.34 7.25
C GLY A 164 -15.19 2.83 7.21
N PHE A 165 -16.32 3.19 6.61
CA PHE A 165 -16.79 4.58 6.58
C PHE A 165 -17.09 5.11 7.98
N PHE A 166 -17.86 4.37 8.79
CA PHE A 166 -18.23 4.80 10.15
C PHE A 166 -17.04 4.87 11.11
N ILE A 167 -16.03 4.02 10.93
CA ILE A 167 -14.83 4.05 11.77
C ILE A 167 -13.88 5.16 11.34
N ARG A 168 -13.78 5.43 10.04
CA ARG A 168 -12.81 6.38 9.48
C ARG A 168 -13.25 7.82 9.58
N LEU A 169 -14.55 8.09 9.46
CA LEU A 169 -15.03 9.45 9.57
C LEU A 169 -14.65 10.09 10.93
N PRO A 170 -14.84 9.45 12.09
CA PRO A 170 -14.32 9.95 13.36
C PRO A 170 -12.79 10.07 13.41
N LEU A 171 -12.05 9.12 12.79
CA LEU A 171 -10.60 9.18 12.76
C LEU A 171 -10.09 10.32 11.87
N VAL A 172 -10.73 10.57 10.73
CA VAL A 172 -10.44 11.71 9.85
C VAL A 172 -10.76 13.03 10.55
N ILE A 173 -11.91 13.11 11.22
CA ILE A 173 -12.29 14.29 12.01
C ILE A 173 -11.30 14.50 13.14
N TRP A 174 -10.97 13.45 13.90
CA TRP A 174 -9.99 13.52 14.99
C TRP A 174 -8.59 13.90 14.49
N ALA A 175 -8.15 13.32 13.38
CA ALA A 175 -6.88 13.68 12.75
C ALA A 175 -6.88 15.14 12.28
N GLY A 176 -8.00 15.64 11.74
CA GLY A 176 -8.19 17.04 11.40
C GLY A 176 -8.14 17.96 12.62
N ILE A 177 -8.83 17.61 13.70
CA ILE A 177 -8.79 18.33 14.97
C ILE A 177 -7.38 18.32 15.56
N LYS A 178 -6.73 17.16 15.59
CA LYS A 178 -5.35 17.02 16.06
C LYS A 178 -4.37 17.86 15.25
N ALA A 179 -4.51 17.88 13.91
CA ALA A 179 -3.70 18.72 13.05
C ALA A 179 -3.93 20.23 13.31
N ALA A 180 -5.20 20.64 13.51
CA ALA A 180 -5.53 22.02 13.87
C ALA A 180 -4.96 22.42 15.22
N LEU A 181 -5.03 21.55 16.23
CA LEU A 181 -4.46 21.75 17.56
C LEU A 181 -2.93 21.75 17.52
N GLN A 182 -2.30 20.90 16.73
CA GLN A 182 -0.85 20.83 16.59
C GLN A 182 -0.26 22.02 15.83
N ARG A 183 -1.09 22.74 15.05
CA ARG A 183 -0.68 23.99 14.41
C ARG A 183 -0.26 25.07 15.44
N THR A 184 -0.75 24.96 16.65
CA THR A 184 -0.46 25.87 17.77
C THR A 184 0.56 25.32 18.77
N SER A 185 1.02 24.08 18.65
CA SER A 185 1.81 23.40 19.66
C SER A 185 3.26 23.13 19.24
N ILE A 186 4.10 22.99 20.27
CA ILE A 186 5.53 22.65 20.23
C ILE A 186 5.81 21.33 19.45
N PHE A 187 4.81 20.46 19.30
CA PHE A 187 4.88 19.19 18.54
C PHE A 187 5.04 19.38 17.03
N ALA A 188 4.71 20.55 16.47
CA ALA A 188 4.97 20.88 15.07
C ALA A 188 6.48 20.89 14.72
N ARG A 189 7.35 20.88 15.71
CA ARG A 189 8.81 20.88 15.51
C ARG A 189 9.38 19.50 15.11
N THR A 190 8.69 18.41 15.33
CA THR A 190 9.23 17.05 15.15
C THR A 190 9.21 16.55 13.71
N TYR A 191 8.42 17.15 12.83
CA TYR A 191 8.30 16.73 11.42
C TYR A 191 9.14 17.54 10.42
N HIS A 192 9.95 18.48 10.89
CA HIS A 192 10.86 19.23 10.02
C HIS A 192 12.22 18.55 9.95
N LYS A 193 12.22 17.26 9.63
CA LYS A 193 13.46 16.52 9.50
C LYS A 193 13.94 16.57 8.07
N ARG A 194 15.20 16.85 7.94
CA ARG A 194 15.97 16.57 6.73
C ARG A 194 16.88 15.39 7.04
N LEU A 195 17.26 14.68 6.00
CA LEU A 195 18.23 13.61 6.08
C LEU A 195 19.34 13.92 5.08
N ASP A 196 20.55 14.15 5.59
CA ASP A 196 21.74 14.38 4.77
C ASP A 196 22.53 13.06 4.71
N LEU A 197 22.85 12.63 3.50
CA LEU A 197 23.48 11.36 3.19
C LEU A 197 24.60 11.56 2.16
N LEU A 198 25.50 10.57 2.04
CA LEU A 198 26.56 10.58 1.04
C LEU A 198 27.38 11.87 1.11
N ASP A 199 27.85 12.22 2.32
CA ASP A 199 28.61 13.44 2.60
C ASP A 199 27.95 14.73 2.10
N GLY A 200 26.59 14.76 2.13
CA GLY A 200 25.79 15.90 1.71
C GLY A 200 25.43 15.91 0.23
N LYS A 201 25.87 14.94 -0.56
CA LYS A 201 25.48 14.80 -1.96
C LYS A 201 23.99 14.51 -2.14
N LEU A 202 23.40 13.75 -1.21
CA LEU A 202 21.97 13.43 -1.15
C LEU A 202 21.36 14.03 0.09
N THR A 203 20.38 14.91 -0.07
CA THR A 203 19.56 15.43 1.04
C THR A 203 18.08 15.19 0.76
N ILE A 204 17.36 14.59 1.69
CA ILE A 204 15.91 14.46 1.63
C ILE A 204 15.27 15.48 2.54
N LEU A 205 14.40 16.30 2.00
CA LEU A 205 13.62 17.32 2.70
C LEU A 205 12.19 16.83 2.90
N PHE A 206 11.79 16.54 4.13
CA PHE A 206 10.42 16.12 4.45
C PHE A 206 9.49 17.33 4.53
N LEU A 207 8.47 17.36 3.68
CA LEU A 207 7.58 18.50 3.51
C LEU A 207 6.29 18.33 4.31
N ASN A 208 5.80 19.44 4.84
CA ASN A 208 4.54 19.50 5.58
C ASN A 208 3.57 20.47 4.92
N GLY A 209 2.36 19.97 4.66
CA GLY A 209 1.25 20.76 4.13
C GLY A 209 0.36 21.40 5.21
N LEU A 210 -0.85 21.74 4.82
CA LEU A 210 -1.87 22.29 5.72
C LEU A 210 -2.26 21.32 6.83
N LEU A 211 -2.19 20.01 6.55
CA LEU A 211 -2.50 18.89 7.45
C LEU A 211 -1.28 17.98 7.60
N PRO A 212 -0.17 18.47 8.14
CA PRO A 212 1.14 17.80 8.03
C PRO A 212 1.21 16.42 8.68
N ASN A 213 0.38 16.17 9.71
CA ASN A 213 0.43 14.91 10.46
C ASN A 213 -0.75 13.97 10.13
N THR A 214 -1.68 14.42 9.28
CA THR A 214 -2.84 13.60 8.88
C THR A 214 -2.58 12.83 7.61
N VAL A 215 -1.78 13.39 6.71
CA VAL A 215 -1.47 12.74 5.44
C VAL A 215 -0.67 11.45 5.65
N PRO A 216 0.43 11.41 6.41
CA PRO A 216 1.10 10.14 6.72
C PRO A 216 0.23 9.15 7.51
N LEU A 217 -0.65 9.63 8.42
CA LEU A 217 -1.57 8.78 9.17
C LEU A 217 -2.69 8.21 8.32
N LEU A 218 -3.19 8.98 7.35
CA LEU A 218 -4.30 8.57 6.49
C LEU A 218 -3.82 7.74 5.29
N PHE A 219 -2.65 8.07 4.75
CA PHE A 219 -2.17 7.51 3.48
C PHE A 219 -0.86 6.74 3.63
N GLY A 220 -0.14 6.92 4.75
CA GLY A 220 1.18 6.33 4.97
C GLY A 220 2.24 6.87 4.00
N GLU A 221 2.00 8.04 3.41
CA GLU A 221 2.88 8.66 2.42
C GLU A 221 3.59 9.87 3.02
N LEU A 222 4.87 10.01 2.74
CA LEU A 222 5.66 11.19 3.05
C LEU A 222 5.69 12.08 1.80
N PHE A 223 5.68 13.39 1.99
CA PHE A 223 5.93 14.34 0.91
C PHE A 223 7.35 14.85 1.03
N THR A 224 8.12 14.68 0.00
CA THR A 224 9.55 14.98 0.01
C THR A 224 9.98 15.77 -1.20
N THR A 225 11.10 16.48 -1.05
CA THR A 225 11.92 16.98 -2.15
C THR A 225 13.30 16.40 -1.97
N VAL A 226 13.87 15.85 -3.01
CA VAL A 226 15.24 15.34 -3.00
C VAL A 226 16.17 16.41 -3.56
N LEU A 227 17.24 16.71 -2.82
CA LEU A 227 18.37 17.48 -3.32
C LEU A 227 19.50 16.51 -3.61
N TYR A 228 19.96 16.45 -4.85
CA TYR A 228 21.04 15.58 -5.26
C TYR A 228 22.06 16.36 -6.07
N ASP A 229 23.23 16.59 -5.46
CA ASP A 229 24.40 17.17 -6.11
C ASP A 229 24.08 18.40 -7.00
N GLY A 230 23.42 19.40 -6.42
CA GLY A 230 23.00 20.63 -7.08
C GLY A 230 21.66 20.57 -7.82
N ILE A 231 21.02 19.42 -7.88
CA ILE A 231 19.69 19.27 -8.49
C ILE A 231 18.61 19.16 -7.41
N ALA A 232 17.55 19.96 -7.54
CA ALA A 232 16.35 19.80 -6.75
C ALA A 232 15.32 18.98 -7.55
N ILE A 233 14.90 17.84 -7.02
CA ILE A 233 14.02 16.89 -7.66
C ILE A 233 12.68 16.89 -6.93
N ASP A 234 11.59 17.02 -7.67
CA ASP A 234 10.21 16.96 -7.18
C ASP A 234 9.97 17.97 -6.03
N PRO A 235 9.86 19.27 -6.30
CA PRO A 235 9.80 20.31 -5.27
C PRO A 235 8.48 20.37 -4.50
N GLY A 236 7.67 19.32 -4.57
CA GLY A 236 6.46 19.15 -3.79
C GLY A 236 5.26 19.95 -4.28
N SER A 237 4.14 19.75 -3.59
CA SER A 237 2.85 20.37 -3.93
C SER A 237 2.79 21.86 -3.58
N PRO A 238 1.86 22.63 -4.16
CA PRO A 238 1.72 24.07 -3.87
C PRO A 238 1.47 24.36 -2.39
N LYS A 239 0.74 23.49 -1.68
CA LYS A 239 0.44 23.68 -0.25
C LYS A 239 1.66 23.46 0.67
N MET A 240 2.71 22.82 0.16
CA MET A 240 3.94 22.51 0.90
C MET A 240 5.03 23.56 0.71
N ARG A 241 4.80 24.59 -0.13
CA ARG A 241 5.76 25.66 -0.43
C ARG A 241 6.39 26.29 0.82
N ARG A 242 5.58 26.55 1.85
CA ARG A 242 6.09 27.17 3.11
C ARG A 242 7.06 26.24 3.85
N SER A 243 6.83 24.94 3.81
CA SER A 243 7.72 23.95 4.40
C SER A 243 9.02 23.88 3.62
N LEU A 244 8.95 23.76 2.30
CA LEU A 244 10.12 23.77 1.43
C LEU A 244 10.95 25.05 1.62
N ALA A 245 10.32 26.24 1.59
CA ALA A 245 11.01 27.51 1.82
C ALA A 245 11.74 27.58 3.16
N ARG A 246 11.20 26.94 4.21
CA ARG A 246 11.84 26.87 5.52
C ARG A 246 13.09 25.99 5.48
N HIS A 247 13.01 24.82 4.87
CA HIS A 247 14.17 23.94 4.67
C HIS A 247 15.26 24.63 3.87
N LEU A 248 14.92 25.25 2.75
CA LEU A 248 15.89 25.95 1.90
C LEU A 248 16.61 27.10 2.62
N ARG A 249 15.90 27.85 3.48
CA ARG A 249 16.55 28.89 4.32
C ARG A 249 17.51 28.30 5.34
N GLN A 250 17.26 27.10 5.84
CA GLN A 250 18.13 26.44 6.83
C GLN A 250 19.33 25.77 6.17
N VAL A 251 19.09 25.05 5.07
CA VAL A 251 20.12 24.29 4.35
C VAL A 251 20.97 25.22 3.48
N LYS A 252 20.34 26.23 2.87
CA LYS A 252 20.96 27.12 1.85
C LYS A 252 21.68 26.33 0.76
N PRO A 253 21.02 25.31 0.16
CA PRO A 253 21.66 24.49 -0.84
C PRO A 253 21.94 25.32 -2.08
N LYS A 254 23.01 25.01 -2.78
CA LYS A 254 23.22 25.51 -4.13
C LYS A 254 22.36 24.66 -5.07
N ILE A 255 21.32 25.27 -5.62
CA ILE A 255 20.43 24.61 -6.61
C ILE A 255 20.74 25.20 -7.97
N THR A 256 21.21 24.34 -8.86
CA THR A 256 21.59 24.70 -10.24
C THR A 256 20.55 24.24 -11.26
N LYS A 257 19.74 23.25 -10.90
CA LYS A 257 18.67 22.71 -11.75
C LYS A 257 17.50 22.26 -10.89
N VAL A 258 16.29 22.35 -11.45
CA VAL A 258 15.05 21.84 -10.85
C VAL A 258 14.46 20.80 -11.81
N VAL A 259 14.18 19.59 -11.31
CA VAL A 259 13.72 18.46 -12.13
C VAL A 259 12.40 17.93 -11.59
N ALA A 260 11.50 17.49 -12.47
CA ALA A 260 10.34 16.69 -12.10
C ALA A 260 10.46 15.27 -12.68
N THR A 261 10.12 14.28 -11.86
CA THR A 261 10.06 12.89 -12.29
C THR A 261 8.82 12.60 -13.12
N HIS A 262 7.68 13.22 -12.79
CA HIS A 262 6.42 13.07 -13.49
C HIS A 262 5.41 14.19 -13.11
N ALA A 263 4.26 14.24 -13.79
CA ALA A 263 3.31 15.35 -13.71
C ALA A 263 2.27 15.26 -12.58
N HIS A 264 2.51 14.49 -11.51
CA HIS A 264 1.61 14.51 -10.36
C HIS A 264 1.81 15.77 -9.52
N GLU A 265 0.72 16.30 -8.96
CA GLU A 265 0.70 17.59 -8.28
C GLU A 265 1.56 17.65 -7.02
N GLU A 266 1.79 16.51 -6.37
CA GLU A 266 2.68 16.38 -5.23
C GLU A 266 4.16 16.53 -5.58
N HIS A 267 4.52 16.39 -6.86
CA HIS A 267 5.89 16.48 -7.37
C HIS A 267 6.15 17.82 -8.05
N VAL A 268 5.19 18.33 -8.83
CA VAL A 268 5.41 19.48 -9.73
C VAL A 268 4.92 20.83 -9.21
N GLY A 269 4.21 20.86 -8.10
CA GLY A 269 3.45 22.04 -7.68
C GLY A 269 4.28 23.29 -7.38
N ASN A 270 5.56 23.15 -7.12
CA ASN A 270 6.47 24.26 -6.81
C ASN A 270 7.61 24.44 -7.84
N LEU A 271 7.56 23.79 -9.01
CA LEU A 271 8.60 23.90 -10.04
C LEU A 271 8.90 25.37 -10.40
N ASN A 272 7.89 26.11 -10.85
CA ASN A 272 8.04 27.52 -11.25
C ASN A 272 8.55 28.39 -10.09
N TRP A 273 7.94 28.21 -8.92
CA TRP A 273 8.32 28.98 -7.73
C TRP A 273 9.78 28.74 -7.30
N LEU A 274 10.23 27.48 -7.37
CA LEU A 274 11.60 27.14 -7.00
C LEU A 274 12.59 27.68 -8.02
N SER A 275 12.26 27.58 -9.30
CA SER A 275 13.05 28.17 -10.38
C SER A 275 13.18 29.68 -10.25
N GLU A 276 12.08 30.40 -10.00
CA GLU A 276 12.08 31.84 -9.73
C GLU A 276 12.94 32.21 -8.50
N LEU A 277 12.83 31.42 -7.43
CA LEU A 277 13.55 31.66 -6.18
C LEU A 277 15.06 31.49 -6.32
N THR A 278 15.50 30.51 -7.13
CA THR A 278 16.90 30.10 -7.21
C THR A 278 17.60 30.58 -8.48
N GLY A 279 16.85 30.99 -9.50
CA GLY A 279 17.36 31.27 -10.84
C GLY A 279 17.71 29.99 -11.63
N ALA A 280 17.48 28.80 -11.06
CA ALA A 280 17.78 27.52 -11.69
C ALA A 280 16.74 27.15 -12.74
N PRO A 281 17.17 26.70 -13.94
CA PRO A 281 16.25 26.25 -14.99
C PRO A 281 15.50 24.99 -14.58
N VAL A 282 14.24 24.87 -15.07
CA VAL A 282 13.40 23.67 -14.91
C VAL A 282 13.68 22.69 -16.03
N TYR A 283 13.87 21.43 -15.68
CA TYR A 283 14.02 20.30 -16.59
C TYR A 283 12.90 19.29 -16.40
N VAL A 284 12.25 18.89 -17.49
CA VAL A 284 11.16 17.91 -17.50
C VAL A 284 11.27 17.01 -18.72
N SER A 285 10.67 15.81 -18.66
CA SER A 285 10.50 15.00 -19.87
C SER A 285 9.55 15.70 -20.86
N GLU A 286 9.65 15.38 -22.14
CA GLU A 286 8.74 15.93 -23.15
C GLU A 286 7.27 15.63 -22.82
N MET A 287 7.00 14.43 -22.31
CA MET A 287 5.65 14.01 -21.93
C MET A 287 5.17 14.74 -20.69
N THR A 288 6.01 14.91 -19.67
CA THR A 288 5.72 15.72 -18.48
C THR A 288 5.40 17.16 -18.87
N ALA A 289 6.19 17.77 -19.78
CA ALA A 289 5.92 19.12 -20.27
C ALA A 289 4.52 19.24 -20.91
N ARG A 290 4.11 18.25 -21.70
CA ARG A 290 2.77 18.22 -22.31
C ARG A 290 1.65 18.15 -21.27
N PHE A 291 1.82 17.37 -20.20
CA PHE A 291 0.83 17.27 -19.11
C PHE A 291 0.78 18.52 -18.23
N LEU A 292 1.86 19.29 -18.19
CA LEU A 292 1.93 20.53 -17.42
C LEU A 292 1.49 21.77 -18.22
N THR A 293 1.19 21.64 -19.51
CA THR A 293 0.85 22.79 -20.38
C THR A 293 -0.36 22.50 -21.30
N PRO A 294 -1.60 22.68 -20.83
CA PRO A 294 -2.02 23.12 -19.51
C PRO A 294 -2.08 21.98 -18.49
N PHE A 295 -1.82 22.29 -17.22
CA PHE A 295 -2.05 21.32 -16.16
C PHE A 295 -3.55 21.06 -15.96
N LYS A 296 -3.95 19.80 -15.82
CA LYS A 296 -5.34 19.40 -15.61
C LYS A 296 -5.94 20.05 -14.35
N LYS A 297 -7.20 20.47 -14.42
CA LYS A 297 -7.92 20.94 -13.24
C LYS A 297 -8.18 19.79 -12.28
N LEU A 298 -7.68 19.93 -11.05
CA LEU A 298 -7.90 18.94 -10.02
C LEU A 298 -9.33 18.98 -9.46
N PRO A 299 -9.88 17.84 -8.99
CA PRO A 299 -11.08 17.82 -8.17
C PRO A 299 -10.94 18.76 -6.98
N TRP A 300 -12.04 19.43 -6.59
CA TRP A 300 -11.99 20.49 -5.57
C TRP A 300 -11.42 20.03 -4.22
N VAL A 301 -11.71 18.78 -3.80
CA VAL A 301 -11.17 18.20 -2.55
C VAL A 301 -9.66 18.09 -2.64
N ARG A 302 -9.14 17.53 -3.74
CA ARG A 302 -7.70 17.35 -3.96
C ARG A 302 -6.99 18.70 -4.06
N ALA A 303 -7.56 19.66 -4.83
CA ALA A 303 -7.05 21.02 -4.92
C ALA A 303 -7.02 21.75 -3.56
N THR A 304 -7.95 21.45 -2.66
CA THR A 304 -7.98 22.03 -1.30
C THR A 304 -6.86 21.46 -0.42
N ILE A 305 -6.58 20.16 -0.50
CA ILE A 305 -5.60 19.47 0.35
C ILE A 305 -4.17 19.67 -0.17
N ILE A 306 -3.95 19.37 -1.44
CA ILE A 306 -2.62 19.37 -2.07
C ILE A 306 -2.31 20.71 -2.74
N GLY A 307 -3.31 21.37 -3.29
CA GLY A 307 -3.22 22.59 -4.08
C GLY A 307 -3.27 22.32 -5.58
N GLN A 308 -3.79 23.25 -6.35
CA GLN A 308 -3.76 23.22 -7.80
C GLN A 308 -2.37 23.67 -8.29
N PRO A 309 -1.58 22.82 -8.97
CA PRO A 309 -0.35 23.25 -9.61
C PRO A 309 -0.62 24.31 -10.68
N PRO A 310 0.27 25.29 -10.85
CA PRO A 310 0.23 26.20 -11.99
C PRO A 310 0.65 25.44 -13.26
N ASN A 311 0.34 26.00 -14.41
CA ASN A 311 0.95 25.59 -15.67
C ASN A 311 2.46 25.76 -15.60
N LEU A 312 3.20 24.91 -16.33
CA LEU A 312 4.64 25.05 -16.45
C LEU A 312 4.99 26.39 -17.10
N ALA A 313 5.85 27.17 -16.45
CA ALA A 313 6.33 28.44 -16.96
C ALA A 313 7.39 28.24 -18.04
N GLN A 314 7.46 29.19 -18.97
CA GLN A 314 8.52 29.27 -19.97
C GLN A 314 9.61 30.26 -19.51
N PRO A 315 10.89 30.05 -19.85
CA PRO A 315 11.39 28.87 -20.56
C PRO A 315 11.61 27.68 -19.62
N TYR A 316 11.48 26.46 -20.16
CA TYR A 316 11.92 25.23 -19.51
C TYR A 316 12.83 24.44 -20.49
N SER A 317 13.58 23.49 -19.96
CA SER A 317 14.45 22.62 -20.73
C SER A 317 13.88 21.20 -20.77
N LEU A 318 14.07 20.50 -21.89
CA LEU A 318 13.75 19.08 -21.97
C LEU A 318 14.93 18.26 -21.43
N LEU A 319 14.62 17.22 -20.67
CA LEU A 319 15.60 16.23 -20.24
C LEU A 319 16.07 15.40 -21.43
N GLY A 320 17.39 15.27 -21.57
CA GLY A 320 18.01 14.28 -22.44
C GLY A 320 18.18 12.93 -21.74
N GLU A 321 19.01 12.06 -22.32
CA GLU A 321 19.35 10.76 -21.70
C GLU A 321 20.12 10.92 -20.38
N THR A 322 20.81 12.05 -20.21
CA THR A 322 21.57 12.39 -19.01
C THR A 322 21.32 13.84 -18.59
N ILE A 323 21.54 14.11 -17.32
CA ILE A 323 21.60 15.46 -16.75
C ILE A 323 22.83 15.60 -15.86
N ASP A 324 23.68 16.62 -16.15
CA ASP A 324 24.88 16.88 -15.36
C ASP A 324 24.51 17.36 -13.95
N THR A 325 25.20 16.83 -12.96
CA THR A 325 25.22 17.30 -11.57
C THR A 325 26.43 18.19 -11.33
N GLU A 326 26.74 18.56 -10.09
CA GLU A 326 27.98 19.31 -9.79
C GLU A 326 29.24 18.46 -9.91
N SER A 327 29.17 17.16 -9.61
CA SER A 327 30.35 16.27 -9.56
C SER A 327 30.31 15.12 -10.56
N ALA A 328 29.18 14.87 -11.24
CA ALA A 328 28.97 13.75 -12.14
C ALA A 328 27.78 14.01 -13.09
N TYR A 329 27.01 12.99 -13.39
CA TYR A 329 25.74 13.06 -14.12
C TYR A 329 24.75 12.02 -13.60
N LEU A 330 23.48 12.26 -13.83
CA LEU A 330 22.41 11.28 -13.65
C LEU A 330 21.93 10.79 -15.02
N GLN A 331 21.73 9.49 -15.14
CA GLN A 331 21.03 8.90 -16.27
C GLN A 331 19.52 9.07 -16.07
N MET A 332 18.81 9.55 -17.08
CA MET A 332 17.37 9.61 -17.13
C MET A 332 16.82 8.33 -17.76
N ILE A 333 16.05 7.59 -17.01
CA ILE A 333 15.48 6.30 -17.42
C ILE A 333 13.97 6.44 -17.48
N PRO A 334 13.33 6.33 -18.65
CA PRO A 334 11.87 6.29 -18.74
C PRO A 334 11.32 5.05 -18.03
N THR A 335 10.44 5.26 -17.08
CA THR A 335 9.81 4.21 -16.26
C THR A 335 8.28 4.37 -16.21
N PRO A 336 7.61 4.32 -17.38
CA PRO A 336 6.17 4.41 -17.43
C PRO A 336 5.51 3.27 -16.67
N GLY A 337 4.33 3.54 -16.11
CA GLY A 337 3.55 2.53 -15.40
C GLY A 337 2.79 3.07 -14.21
N HIS A 338 3.45 3.78 -13.30
CA HIS A 338 2.75 4.59 -12.28
C HIS A 338 1.92 5.70 -12.96
N CYS A 339 2.50 6.33 -13.95
CA CYS A 339 1.87 7.16 -14.98
C CYS A 339 2.70 7.08 -16.26
N ASP A 340 2.17 7.59 -17.37
CA ASP A 340 2.81 7.45 -18.69
C ASP A 340 4.12 8.26 -18.82
N ASP A 341 4.22 9.40 -18.15
CA ASP A 341 5.33 10.34 -18.25
C ASP A 341 6.45 10.13 -17.24
N HIS A 342 6.33 9.08 -16.41
CA HIS A 342 7.26 8.83 -15.31
C HIS A 342 8.67 8.53 -15.78
N ILE A 343 9.64 9.16 -15.11
CA ILE A 343 11.07 8.91 -15.27
C ILE A 343 11.73 8.63 -13.92
N THR A 344 12.82 7.92 -13.95
CA THR A 344 13.72 7.63 -12.84
C THR A 344 15.08 8.23 -13.14
N LEU A 345 15.80 8.68 -12.12
CA LEU A 345 17.16 9.20 -12.24
C LEU A 345 18.14 8.25 -11.54
N TYR A 346 19.25 7.93 -12.20
CA TYR A 346 20.23 6.98 -11.69
C TYR A 346 21.65 7.56 -11.74
N ASP A 347 22.35 7.53 -10.61
CA ASP A 347 23.78 7.82 -10.53
C ASP A 347 24.58 6.52 -10.64
N PRO A 348 25.25 6.25 -11.78
CA PRO A 348 25.99 5.00 -11.96
C PRO A 348 27.28 4.95 -11.13
N LYS A 349 27.82 6.09 -10.70
CA LYS A 349 29.03 6.18 -9.88
C LYS A 349 28.74 5.85 -8.42
N GLU A 350 27.70 6.44 -7.85
CA GLU A 350 27.27 6.22 -6.46
C GLU A 350 26.31 5.03 -6.33
N LYS A 351 25.84 4.47 -7.47
CA LYS A 351 24.84 3.39 -7.55
C LYS A 351 23.54 3.75 -6.82
N VAL A 352 23.13 5.01 -6.95
CA VAL A 352 21.93 5.56 -6.34
C VAL A 352 20.82 5.67 -7.37
N LEU A 353 19.71 5.00 -7.10
CA LEU A 353 18.49 5.09 -7.88
C LEU A 353 17.51 6.04 -7.17
N LEU A 354 17.19 7.16 -7.80
CA LEU A 354 16.13 8.07 -7.40
C LEU A 354 14.89 7.64 -8.17
N ALA A 355 14.13 6.72 -7.57
CA ALA A 355 13.12 5.94 -8.28
C ALA A 355 11.83 6.73 -8.58
N GLY A 356 11.63 7.91 -7.98
CA GLY A 356 10.31 8.54 -8.02
C GLY A 356 9.24 7.56 -7.56
N ASP A 357 8.07 7.63 -8.16
CA ASP A 357 6.95 6.76 -7.86
C ASP A 357 6.92 5.45 -8.66
N ALA A 358 7.99 5.18 -9.47
CA ALA A 358 8.18 3.85 -10.03
C ALA A 358 8.32 2.79 -8.94
N PHE A 359 8.84 3.20 -7.77
CA PHE A 359 8.92 2.34 -6.59
C PHE A 359 8.41 3.09 -5.34
N MET A 360 7.37 2.58 -4.72
CA MET A 360 6.73 3.10 -3.50
C MET A 360 6.49 1.95 -2.50
N GLY A 361 7.57 1.23 -2.17
CA GLY A 361 7.52 0.04 -1.32
C GLY A 361 7.12 -1.25 -2.04
N SER A 362 7.64 -2.37 -1.53
CA SER A 362 7.53 -3.69 -2.15
C SER A 362 6.09 -4.19 -2.28
N TYR A 363 5.23 -3.84 -1.33
CA TYR A 363 3.84 -4.31 -1.24
C TYR A 363 2.81 -3.19 -1.36
N PHE A 364 3.15 -2.13 -2.07
CA PHE A 364 2.29 -0.98 -2.27
C PHE A 364 1.92 -0.81 -3.75
N ALA A 365 0.64 -0.71 -4.05
CA ALA A 365 0.12 -0.29 -5.34
C ALA A 365 -1.14 0.55 -5.14
N THR A 366 -1.37 1.49 -6.02
CA THR A 366 -2.57 2.34 -6.01
C THR A 366 -3.41 2.07 -7.26
N PRO A 367 -4.72 1.93 -7.14
CA PRO A 367 -5.62 1.80 -8.29
C PRO A 367 -5.91 3.18 -8.93
N ASN A 368 -4.85 3.90 -9.31
CA ASN A 368 -5.01 5.19 -9.98
C ASN A 368 -5.39 4.98 -11.44
N PRO A 369 -6.22 5.85 -12.03
CA PRO A 369 -6.56 5.78 -13.45
C PRO A 369 -5.36 5.94 -14.38
N ASP A 370 -4.30 6.57 -13.89
CA ASP A 370 -3.09 6.87 -14.65
C ASP A 370 -2.11 5.66 -14.65
N VAL A 371 -2.39 4.60 -13.84
CA VAL A 371 -1.53 3.41 -13.72
C VAL A 371 -1.74 2.45 -14.88
N ASP A 372 -0.64 2.05 -15.52
CA ASP A 372 -0.57 0.92 -16.43
C ASP A 372 0.36 -0.16 -15.83
N SER A 373 -0.24 -1.19 -15.27
CA SER A 373 0.49 -2.25 -14.57
C SER A 373 1.42 -3.06 -15.49
N ARG A 374 1.14 -3.13 -16.80
CA ARG A 374 2.01 -3.85 -17.77
C ARG A 374 3.29 -3.06 -18.00
N LYS A 375 3.14 -1.76 -18.28
CA LYS A 375 4.28 -0.86 -18.43
C LYS A 375 5.10 -0.80 -17.14
N TRP A 376 4.41 -0.79 -15.99
CA TRP A 376 5.08 -0.74 -14.69
C TRP A 376 5.95 -1.97 -14.44
N LEU A 377 5.47 -3.17 -14.75
CA LEU A 377 6.27 -4.40 -14.65
C LEU A 377 7.52 -4.33 -15.52
N VAL A 378 7.39 -3.92 -16.79
CA VAL A 378 8.53 -3.75 -17.70
C VAL A 378 9.54 -2.72 -17.18
N SER A 379 9.04 -1.62 -16.62
CA SER A 379 9.89 -0.59 -16.01
C SER A 379 10.67 -1.13 -14.82
N LEU A 380 10.00 -1.87 -13.91
CA LEU A 380 10.67 -2.49 -12.75
C LEU A 380 11.69 -3.56 -13.18
N GLU A 381 11.39 -4.36 -14.22
CA GLU A 381 12.34 -5.34 -14.79
C GLU A 381 13.58 -4.64 -15.32
N ARG A 382 13.42 -3.52 -16.02
CA ARG A 382 14.57 -2.70 -16.49
C ARG A 382 15.39 -2.16 -15.32
N LEU A 383 14.77 -1.72 -14.24
CA LEU A 383 15.49 -1.24 -13.06
C LEU A 383 16.30 -2.36 -12.36
N MET A 384 15.87 -3.63 -12.47
CA MET A 384 16.62 -4.77 -11.96
C MET A 384 17.96 -5.01 -12.68
N GLU A 385 18.13 -4.50 -13.90
CA GLU A 385 19.37 -4.62 -14.67
C GLU A 385 20.47 -3.67 -14.17
N LEU A 386 20.09 -2.60 -13.42
CA LEU A 386 21.03 -1.62 -12.89
C LEU A 386 21.80 -2.18 -11.67
N ASP A 387 22.99 -1.65 -11.45
CA ASP A 387 23.79 -1.92 -10.24
C ASP A 387 23.42 -0.92 -9.16
N ILE A 388 22.44 -1.27 -8.29
CA ILE A 388 21.83 -0.37 -7.30
C ILE A 388 22.28 -0.77 -5.90
N GLU A 389 22.90 0.15 -5.16
CA GLU A 389 23.22 0.00 -3.74
C GLU A 389 22.31 0.82 -2.82
N THR A 390 21.69 1.88 -3.37
CA THR A 390 20.73 2.72 -2.67
C THR A 390 19.57 3.06 -3.58
N LEU A 391 18.34 2.77 -3.13
CA LEU A 391 17.10 3.14 -3.79
C LEU A 391 16.36 4.16 -2.94
N VAL A 392 16.06 5.32 -3.50
CA VAL A 392 15.27 6.39 -2.88
C VAL A 392 13.91 6.43 -3.56
N GLU A 393 12.84 6.20 -2.81
CA GLU A 393 11.46 6.30 -3.29
C GLU A 393 11.05 7.76 -3.51
N GLY A 394 10.05 8.02 -4.34
CA GLY A 394 9.49 9.36 -4.54
C GLY A 394 8.90 9.99 -3.27
N HIS A 395 8.53 9.17 -2.30
CA HIS A 395 8.01 9.58 -1.00
C HIS A 395 9.06 9.49 0.14
N GLY A 396 10.35 9.36 -0.21
CA GLY A 396 11.48 9.58 0.70
C GLY A 396 11.92 8.40 1.54
N HIS A 397 11.35 7.21 1.37
CA HIS A 397 11.92 6.01 1.95
C HIS A 397 13.18 5.59 1.19
N ILE A 398 14.11 4.97 1.89
CA ILE A 398 15.41 4.58 1.35
C ILE A 398 15.64 3.11 1.64
N HIS A 399 15.89 2.33 0.60
CA HIS A 399 16.29 0.93 0.70
C HIS A 399 17.79 0.83 0.44
N THR A 400 18.54 0.31 1.41
CA THR A 400 20.00 0.20 1.30
C THR A 400 20.60 -0.72 2.32
N MET A 401 21.69 -1.40 1.94
CA MET A 401 22.56 -2.14 2.83
C MET A 401 23.87 -1.40 3.14
N ARG A 402 24.08 -0.20 2.59
CA ARG A 402 25.29 0.59 2.79
C ARG A 402 25.47 0.96 4.27
N ALA A 403 26.65 0.69 4.81
CA ALA A 403 26.97 0.98 6.21
C ALA A 403 27.21 2.47 6.48
N ASP A 404 27.58 3.25 5.46
CA ASP A 404 27.80 4.70 5.55
C ASP A 404 26.49 5.50 5.60
N ILE A 405 25.35 4.88 5.30
CA ILE A 405 24.02 5.47 5.52
C ILE A 405 23.55 5.10 6.92
N PRO A 406 23.32 6.07 7.82
CA PRO A 406 22.90 5.78 9.19
C PRO A 406 21.46 5.24 9.24
N ASP A 407 21.13 4.52 10.30
CA ASP A 407 19.77 4.09 10.56
C ASP A 407 18.88 5.29 10.89
N PHE A 408 17.76 5.38 10.18
CA PHE A 408 16.74 6.39 10.42
C PHE A 408 15.37 5.69 10.47
N PRO A 409 14.87 5.35 11.67
CA PRO A 409 13.65 4.56 11.82
C PRO A 409 12.46 5.14 11.06
N GLY A 410 11.79 4.29 10.27
CA GLY A 410 10.64 4.68 9.45
C GLY A 410 10.99 5.38 8.14
N VAL A 411 12.28 5.56 7.82
CA VAL A 411 12.75 6.16 6.56
C VAL A 411 13.76 5.24 5.88
N VAL A 412 14.82 4.82 6.61
CA VAL A 412 15.83 3.91 6.06
C VAL A 412 15.41 2.46 6.35
N ILE A 413 15.28 1.69 5.31
CA ILE A 413 14.92 0.27 5.32
C ILE A 413 16.17 -0.52 4.97
N ARG A 414 16.64 -1.36 5.90
CA ARG A 414 17.81 -2.21 5.71
C ARG A 414 17.45 -3.42 4.85
N GLU A 415 17.43 -3.19 3.57
CA GLU A 415 17.09 -4.18 2.57
C GLU A 415 17.88 -3.92 1.29
N ASP A 416 18.31 -4.97 0.62
CA ASP A 416 18.91 -4.86 -0.71
C ASP A 416 17.88 -4.28 -1.69
N PRO A 417 18.19 -3.18 -2.39
CA PRO A 417 17.30 -2.58 -3.38
C PRO A 417 16.76 -3.56 -4.42
N LYS A 418 17.57 -4.51 -4.87
CA LYS A 418 17.14 -5.53 -5.85
C LYS A 418 16.16 -6.52 -5.24
N VAL A 419 16.33 -6.88 -3.96
CA VAL A 419 15.35 -7.69 -3.24
C VAL A 419 14.02 -6.96 -3.13
N ALA A 420 14.04 -5.67 -2.76
CA ALA A 420 12.86 -4.83 -2.68
C ALA A 420 12.11 -4.75 -4.03
N ILE A 421 12.84 -4.49 -5.13
CA ILE A 421 12.25 -4.45 -6.49
C ILE A 421 11.71 -5.82 -6.90
N SER A 422 12.42 -6.92 -6.60
CA SER A 422 11.96 -8.29 -6.89
C SER A 422 10.65 -8.62 -6.16
N GLN A 423 10.54 -8.24 -4.89
CA GLN A 423 9.31 -8.38 -4.11
C GLN A 423 8.17 -7.56 -4.71
N LYS A 424 8.46 -6.33 -5.16
CA LYS A 424 7.49 -5.48 -5.87
C LYS A 424 6.99 -6.12 -7.15
N LEU A 425 7.88 -6.68 -7.96
CA LEU A 425 7.54 -7.41 -9.18
C LEU A 425 6.63 -8.60 -8.87
N ALA A 426 6.98 -9.41 -7.88
CA ALA A 426 6.16 -10.55 -7.46
C ALA A 426 4.77 -10.11 -6.99
N TYR A 427 4.71 -9.04 -6.18
CA TYR A 427 3.46 -8.47 -5.70
C TYR A 427 2.57 -7.92 -6.83
N MET A 428 3.14 -7.21 -7.80
CA MET A 428 2.41 -6.67 -8.95
C MET A 428 1.87 -7.78 -9.87
N ARG A 429 2.66 -8.85 -10.08
CA ARG A 429 2.20 -10.04 -10.84
C ARG A 429 1.04 -10.73 -10.11
N TRP A 430 1.17 -10.96 -8.82
CA TRP A 430 0.11 -11.51 -8.00
C TRP A 430 -1.16 -10.65 -8.03
N LEU A 431 -1.05 -9.32 -7.92
CA LEU A 431 -2.21 -8.41 -8.04
C LEU A 431 -2.95 -8.61 -9.36
N ARG A 432 -2.21 -8.67 -10.47
CA ARG A 432 -2.80 -8.89 -11.79
C ARG A 432 -3.54 -10.22 -11.88
N GLU A 433 -2.93 -11.29 -11.41
CA GLU A 433 -3.58 -12.63 -11.36
C GLU A 433 -4.89 -12.58 -10.55
N GLN A 434 -4.89 -11.90 -9.40
CA GLN A 434 -6.10 -11.75 -8.59
C GLN A 434 -7.17 -10.91 -9.27
N ILE A 435 -6.79 -9.85 -9.97
CA ILE A 435 -7.70 -9.01 -10.76
C ILE A 435 -8.32 -9.83 -11.90
N GLU A 436 -7.51 -10.52 -12.67
CA GLU A 436 -7.94 -11.37 -13.77
C GLU A 436 -8.89 -12.48 -13.29
N ALA A 437 -8.55 -13.16 -12.19
CA ALA A 437 -9.43 -14.15 -11.56
C ALA A 437 -10.77 -13.55 -11.15
N GLY A 438 -10.77 -12.34 -10.59
CA GLY A 438 -11.99 -11.63 -10.23
C GLY A 438 -12.89 -11.32 -11.43
N PHE A 439 -12.32 -10.93 -12.57
CA PHE A 439 -13.06 -10.73 -13.82
C PHE A 439 -13.62 -12.05 -14.37
N GLN A 440 -12.82 -13.12 -14.36
CA GLN A 440 -13.28 -14.45 -14.80
C GLN A 440 -14.45 -14.96 -13.93
N GLU A 441 -14.47 -14.63 -12.63
CA GLU A 441 -15.58 -14.93 -11.73
C GLU A 441 -16.78 -13.98 -11.93
N GLY A 442 -16.72 -13.01 -12.83
CA GLY A 442 -17.78 -12.04 -13.10
C GLY A 442 -18.03 -11.07 -11.93
N LEU A 443 -17.01 -10.79 -11.13
CA LEU A 443 -17.12 -9.84 -10.03
C LEU A 443 -17.11 -8.41 -10.55
N PRO A 444 -17.94 -7.51 -9.98
CA PRO A 444 -17.85 -6.10 -10.30
C PRO A 444 -16.46 -5.52 -9.94
N VAL A 445 -15.93 -4.61 -10.76
CA VAL A 445 -14.63 -3.94 -10.55
C VAL A 445 -14.45 -3.43 -9.12
N ARG A 446 -15.47 -2.76 -8.56
CA ARG A 446 -15.43 -2.24 -7.18
C ARG A 446 -15.25 -3.33 -6.11
N VAL A 447 -15.77 -4.53 -6.36
CA VAL A 447 -15.61 -5.66 -5.44
C VAL A 447 -14.20 -6.20 -5.53
N ILE A 448 -13.66 -6.32 -6.75
CA ILE A 448 -12.27 -6.72 -6.97
C ILE A 448 -11.33 -5.72 -6.29
N GLU A 449 -11.50 -4.44 -6.55
CA GLU A 449 -10.72 -3.36 -5.96
C GLU A 449 -10.76 -3.41 -4.42
N ALA A 450 -11.94 -3.47 -3.83
CA ALA A 450 -12.11 -3.53 -2.37
C ALA A 450 -11.54 -4.81 -1.74
N SER A 451 -11.46 -5.91 -2.49
CA SER A 451 -10.88 -7.16 -2.00
C SER A 451 -9.36 -7.19 -2.03
N LEU A 452 -8.73 -6.39 -2.89
CA LEU A 452 -7.28 -6.40 -3.11
C LEU A 452 -6.57 -5.22 -2.44
N PHE A 453 -7.21 -4.06 -2.43
CA PHE A 453 -6.62 -2.87 -1.84
C PHE A 453 -7.22 -2.61 -0.47
N SER A 454 -6.34 -2.51 0.54
CA SER A 454 -6.81 -2.21 1.89
C SER A 454 -7.63 -0.94 1.84
N MET A 455 -8.86 -1.03 2.32
CA MET A 455 -9.96 -0.08 2.20
C MET A 455 -9.70 1.36 2.53
N GLY A 456 -8.63 1.66 3.24
CA GLY A 456 -8.22 3.01 3.53
C GLY A 456 -7.68 3.75 2.32
N LYS A 457 -6.92 3.05 1.53
CA LYS A 457 -6.15 3.69 0.47
C LYS A 457 -6.92 3.75 -0.85
N ALA A 458 -7.56 2.65 -1.27
CA ALA A 458 -8.22 2.61 -2.56
C ALA A 458 -9.48 3.49 -2.64
N TYR A 459 -10.40 3.31 -1.70
CA TYR A 459 -11.71 3.99 -1.76
C TYR A 459 -11.60 5.47 -1.44
N PHE A 460 -10.93 5.82 -0.35
CA PHE A 460 -10.80 7.21 0.08
C PHE A 460 -9.91 8.02 -0.88
N MET A 461 -8.85 7.43 -1.42
CA MET A 461 -8.02 8.07 -2.44
C MET A 461 -8.73 8.20 -3.78
N GLY A 462 -9.53 7.20 -4.18
CA GLY A 462 -10.36 7.29 -5.37
C GLY A 462 -11.38 8.43 -5.26
N GLU A 463 -12.10 8.56 -4.16
CA GLU A 463 -13.04 9.67 -3.95
C GLU A 463 -12.34 11.03 -3.84
N LEU A 464 -11.22 11.11 -3.13
CA LEU A 464 -10.42 12.33 -3.04
C LEU A 464 -9.81 12.73 -4.38
N ARG A 465 -9.40 11.75 -5.19
CA ARG A 465 -8.78 12.00 -6.51
C ARG A 465 -9.80 12.38 -7.57
N HIS A 466 -10.97 11.77 -7.57
CA HIS A 466 -11.93 11.89 -8.68
C HIS A 466 -13.14 12.74 -8.38
N GLY A 467 -13.33 13.21 -7.14
CA GLY A 467 -14.41 14.12 -6.73
C GLY A 467 -15.84 13.57 -6.89
N ARG A 468 -16.02 12.48 -7.59
CA ARG A 468 -17.14 11.55 -7.71
C ARG A 468 -16.65 10.33 -8.47
N MET A 469 -16.93 9.14 -7.99
CA MET A 469 -16.81 7.96 -8.84
C MET A 469 -17.86 8.05 -9.94
N HIS A 470 -17.46 8.44 -11.14
CA HIS A 470 -18.33 8.35 -12.30
C HIS A 470 -18.46 6.86 -12.67
N PRO A 471 -19.69 6.31 -12.76
CA PRO A 471 -19.89 4.91 -13.11
C PRO A 471 -19.46 4.54 -14.53
N ALA A 472 -19.03 5.50 -15.33
CA ALA A 472 -18.75 5.34 -16.75
C ALA A 472 -17.28 5.54 -17.17
N SER A 473 -16.36 5.86 -16.28
CA SER A 473 -14.94 5.82 -16.64
C SER A 473 -14.42 4.40 -16.38
N GLU A 474 -14.30 3.61 -17.45
CA GLU A 474 -13.49 2.39 -17.41
C GLU A 474 -12.12 2.73 -16.85
N PRO A 475 -11.69 2.09 -15.77
CA PRO A 475 -10.38 2.36 -15.23
C PRO A 475 -9.33 1.82 -16.21
N ARG A 476 -8.64 2.71 -16.90
CA ARG A 476 -7.38 2.38 -17.62
C ARG A 476 -6.23 2.06 -16.63
N SER A 477 -6.58 1.65 -15.43
CA SER A 477 -5.73 1.46 -14.27
C SER A 477 -5.08 0.07 -14.25
N LEU A 478 -4.76 -0.45 -13.07
CA LEU A 478 -4.38 -1.85 -12.84
C LEU A 478 -5.35 -2.86 -13.50
N PHE A 479 -6.55 -2.43 -13.84
CA PHE A 479 -7.60 -3.21 -14.51
C PHE A 479 -7.61 -3.11 -16.04
N SER A 480 -6.72 -2.32 -16.66
CA SER A 480 -6.61 -2.28 -18.11
C SER A 480 -6.02 -3.58 -18.65
N HIS A 481 -6.74 -4.21 -19.57
CA HIS A 481 -6.38 -5.47 -20.24
C HIS A 481 -5.26 -5.31 -21.27
#